data_050e86dda0577008f90efb1b63cae6f5
#
_entry.id   050e86dda0577008f90efb1b63cae6f5
#
_cell.length_a   1.000
_cell.length_b   1.000
_cell.length_c   1.000
_cell.angle_alpha   90.00
_cell.angle_beta   90.00
_cell.angle_gamma   90.00
#
_symmetry.space_group_name_H-M   'P 1'
#
loop_
_entity.id
_entity.type
_entity.pdbx_description
1 polymer ?
#
loop_
_entity_poly.entity_id
_entity_poly.type
_entity_poly.pdbx_seq_one_letter_code
_entity_poly.pdbx_strand_id
1 'polypeptide(L)' 'PSLFFRVNRQFLISREAIKDIDLWFNNRLSINLRCKVSDEKVLVSKARVQEFKDWFSKTH' A
#
# COMPACT_ATOMS: atom_id res chain seq x y z
N PRO A 1 5.78 -10.49 -11.47
CA PRO A 1 5.74 -9.49 -10.42
C PRO A 1 5.63 -10.10 -9.04
N SER A 2 6.18 -9.42 -8.06
CA SER A 2 6.15 -9.88 -6.68
C SER A 2 4.76 -9.70 -6.07
N LEU A 3 4.38 -10.61 -5.20
CA LEU A 3 3.14 -10.46 -4.42
C LEU A 3 3.32 -9.53 -3.23
N PHE A 4 4.53 -9.01 -3.05
CA PHE A 4 4.84 -8.10 -1.95
C PHE A 4 5.30 -6.76 -2.48
N PHE A 5 4.96 -5.73 -1.75
CA PHE A 5 5.38 -4.37 -2.10
C PHE A 5 5.91 -3.66 -0.87
N ARG A 6 7.08 -3.06 -0.98
CA ARG A 6 7.65 -2.28 0.12
C ARG A 6 7.11 -0.85 0.04
N VAL A 7 6.24 -0.53 0.97
CA VAL A 7 5.61 0.78 1.04
C VAL A 7 6.61 1.83 1.54
N ASN A 8 7.38 1.44 2.54
CA ASN A 8 8.44 2.28 3.09
C ASN A 8 9.44 1.39 3.80
N ARG A 9 10.37 1.99 4.55
CA ARG A 9 11.42 1.22 5.23
C ARG A 9 10.88 0.24 6.27
N GLN A 10 9.72 0.54 6.84
CA GLN A 10 9.15 -0.25 7.92
C GLN A 10 8.13 -1.27 7.46
N PHE A 11 7.48 -1.00 6.35
CA PHE A 11 6.35 -1.82 5.92
C PHE A 11 6.58 -2.51 4.58
N LEU A 12 6.46 -3.81 4.61
CA LEU A 12 6.40 -4.65 3.42
C LEU A 12 5.03 -5.34 3.48
N ILE A 13 4.19 -5.11 2.48
CA ILE A 13 2.83 -5.63 2.51
C ILE A 13 2.61 -6.63 1.37
N SER A 14 1.72 -7.58 1.59
CA SER A 14 1.32 -8.52 0.55
C SER A 14 0.04 -8.04 -0.12
N ARG A 15 -0.13 -8.41 -1.38
CA ARG A 15 -1.35 -8.08 -2.12
C ARG A 15 -2.60 -8.61 -1.42
N GLU A 16 -2.51 -9.81 -0.88
CA GLU A 16 -3.64 -10.44 -0.22
C GLU A 16 -4.03 -9.77 1.10
N ALA A 17 -3.10 -9.08 1.73
CA ALA A 17 -3.38 -8.39 2.98
C ALA A 17 -4.15 -7.09 2.79
N ILE A 18 -4.19 -6.59 1.56
CA ILE A 18 -4.85 -5.31 1.28
C ILE A 18 -6.36 -5.52 1.18
N LYS A 19 -7.08 -4.80 2.04
CA LYS A 19 -8.53 -4.80 2.00
C LYS A 19 -9.04 -3.80 0.97
N ASP A 20 -8.63 -2.54 1.10
CA ASP A 20 -8.95 -1.50 0.14
C ASP A 20 -7.94 -0.37 0.26
N ILE A 21 -8.08 0.62 -0.60
CA ILE A 21 -7.16 1.75 -0.69
C ILE A 21 -7.98 3.02 -0.80
N ASP A 22 -7.62 4.02 0.00
CA ASP A 22 -8.28 5.32 -0.01
C ASP A 22 -7.30 6.40 -0.45
N LEU A 23 -7.84 7.45 -1.06
CA LEU A 23 -7.05 8.63 -1.35
C LEU A 23 -6.75 9.38 -0.05
N TRP A 24 -5.55 9.91 0.04
CA TRP A 24 -5.11 10.64 1.22
C TRP A 24 -4.60 12.01 0.79
N PHE A 25 -4.35 12.86 1.77
CA PHE A 25 -3.85 14.22 1.51
C PHE A 25 -2.56 14.21 0.73
N ASN A 26 -2.31 15.27 -0.04
CA ASN A 26 -1.06 15.48 -0.79
C ASN A 26 -0.76 14.38 -1.81
N ASN A 27 -1.81 13.86 -2.43
CA ASN A 27 -1.69 12.82 -3.46
C ASN A 27 -1.07 11.52 -2.93
N ARG A 28 -1.26 11.25 -1.65
CA ARG A 28 -0.84 9.99 -1.05
C ARG A 28 -1.99 8.99 -1.09
N LEU A 29 -1.66 7.74 -0.85
CA LEU A 29 -2.67 6.68 -0.73
C LEU A 29 -2.61 6.10 0.67
N SER A 30 -3.79 5.82 1.22
CA SER A 30 -3.91 5.13 2.49
C SER A 30 -4.32 3.69 2.20
N ILE A 31 -3.56 2.74 2.71
CA ILE A 31 -3.84 1.32 2.51
C ILE A 31 -4.52 0.77 3.73
N ASN A 32 -5.70 0.17 3.54
CA ASN A 32 -6.41 -0.51 4.60
C ASN A 32 -6.13 -2.00 4.50
N LEU A 33 -5.60 -2.57 5.57
CA LEU A 33 -5.23 -3.98 5.60
C LEU A 33 -6.36 -4.80 6.23
N ARG A 34 -6.46 -6.05 5.81
CA ARG A 34 -7.46 -6.98 6.36
C ARG A 34 -7.19 -7.29 7.81
N CYS A 35 -5.91 -7.43 8.15
CA CYS A 35 -5.47 -7.63 9.52
C CYS A 35 -4.74 -6.41 9.99
N LYS A 36 -5.23 -5.83 11.07
CA LYS A 36 -4.60 -4.65 11.65
C LYS A 36 -3.45 -5.10 12.54
N VAL A 37 -2.23 -4.90 12.06
CA VAL A 37 -1.04 -5.31 12.81
C VAL A 37 -0.62 -4.24 13.81
N SER A 38 -0.94 -2.98 13.51
CA SER A 38 -0.63 -1.86 14.40
C SER A 38 -1.69 -0.79 14.20
N ASP A 39 -1.72 0.18 15.11
CA ASP A 39 -2.64 1.30 15.00
C ASP A 39 -2.17 2.35 14.01
N GLU A 40 -0.98 2.17 13.46
CA GLU A 40 -0.44 3.10 12.49
C GLU A 40 -1.08 2.89 11.11
N LYS A 41 -1.40 4.00 10.47
CA LYS A 41 -1.89 3.98 9.11
C LYS A 41 -0.76 3.70 8.15
N VAL A 42 -1.00 2.82 7.19
CA VAL A 42 -0.01 2.55 6.15
C VAL A 42 -0.26 3.51 5.01
N LEU A 43 0.67 4.43 4.80
CA LEU A 43 0.55 5.44 3.75
C LEU A 43 1.63 5.24 2.70
N VAL A 44 1.22 5.34 1.44
CA VAL A 44 2.17 5.31 0.32
C VAL A 44 2.59 6.75 0.05
N SER A 45 3.90 7.02 0.08
CA SER A 45 4.39 8.36 -0.20
C SER A 45 4.09 8.76 -1.64
N LYS A 46 4.00 10.07 -1.86
CA LYS A 46 3.70 10.61 -3.18
C LYS A 46 4.66 10.06 -4.24
N ALA A 47 5.93 9.94 -3.91
CA ALA A 47 6.95 9.48 -4.85
C ALA A 47 6.75 8.01 -5.26
N ARG A 48 6.05 7.24 -4.45
CA ARG A 48 5.87 5.81 -4.72
C ARG A 48 4.46 5.43 -5.15
N VAL A 49 3.57 6.41 -5.23
CA VAL A 49 2.16 6.13 -5.57
C VAL A 49 2.06 5.47 -6.94
N GLN A 50 2.80 5.96 -7.93
CA GLN A 50 2.72 5.39 -9.28
C GLN A 50 3.24 3.95 -9.31
N GLU A 51 4.35 3.69 -8.62
CA GLU A 51 4.87 2.32 -8.52
C GLU A 51 3.86 1.40 -7.86
N PHE A 52 3.23 1.89 -6.81
CA PHE A 52 2.23 1.10 -6.09
C PHE A 52 1.04 0.79 -6.98
N LYS A 53 0.53 1.77 -7.71
CA LYS A 53 -0.59 1.56 -8.61
C LYS A 53 -0.27 0.54 -9.69
N ASP A 54 0.92 0.64 -10.27
CA ASP A 54 1.35 -0.30 -11.30
C ASP A 54 1.44 -1.72 -10.74
N TRP A 55 2.05 -1.85 -9.57
CA TRP A 55 2.16 -3.15 -8.91
C TRP A 55 0.78 -3.73 -8.58
N PHE A 56 -0.08 -2.89 -8.03
CA PHE A 56 -1.41 -3.33 -7.59
C PHE A 56 -2.25 -3.83 -8.76
N SER A 57 -2.20 -3.14 -9.89
CA SER A 57 -2.97 -3.55 -11.05
C SER A 57 -2.42 -4.82 -11.70
N LYS A 58 -1.14 -5.11 -11.53
CA LYS A 58 -0.55 -6.32 -12.08
C LYS A 58 -0.73 -7.55 -11.20
N THR A 59 -1.07 -7.37 -9.94
CA THR A 59 -1.12 -8.48 -8.98
C THR A 59 -2.53 -8.90 -8.58
N HIS A 60 -3.55 -8.29 -9.13
CA HIS A 60 -4.91 -8.68 -8.76
C HIS A 60 -5.45 -9.87 -9.55
#